data_e48cb523322172aafeecf167a872f903
#
_entry.id   e48cb523322172aafeecf167a872f903
#
_cell.length_a   1.000
_cell.length_b   1.000
_cell.length_c   1.000
_cell.angle_alpha   90.00
_cell.angle_beta   90.00
_cell.angle_gamma   90.00
#
_symmetry.space_group_name_H-M   'P 1'
#
loop_
_entity.id
_entity.type
_entity.pdbx_description
1 polymer ?
#
loop_
_entity_poly.entity_id
_entity_poly.type
_entity_poly.pdbx_seq_one_letter_code
_entity_poly.pdbx_strand_id
1 'polypeptide(L)'
;MNIRLARTFMLLVCLITLSACSVTGALKTAKDFLIPPGDRLEWDHLSFLVDEGANNNSPLSVELVLVTEPELIPIVAGLSAEQWFAQRKGLLQTSPSGLIVQGGELVPGKSLRISRPSLPQDRALAVFLFMNFLSTADHRLTLNPKASAVIVQIGPNDSTLSPIAR
;
A
#
# COMPACT_ATOMS: atom_id res chain seq x y z
N MET A 1 -40.07 17.48 51.29
CA MET A 1 -39.38 16.81 50.16
C MET A 1 -38.31 15.93 50.79
N ASN A 2 -38.50 14.60 50.69
CA ASN A 2 -37.75 13.62 51.49
C ASN A 2 -36.28 13.54 51.07
N ILE A 3 -35.37 13.82 51.98
CA ILE A 3 -33.91 13.76 51.83
C ILE A 3 -33.45 12.37 51.24
N ARG A 4 -34.21 11.32 51.53
CA ARG A 4 -33.94 9.98 50.99
C ARG A 4 -34.19 9.89 49.49
N LEU A 5 -35.20 10.58 48.96
CA LEU A 5 -35.52 10.60 47.51
C LEU A 5 -34.47 11.40 46.72
N ALA A 6 -33.97 12.49 47.30
CA ALA A 6 -32.92 13.30 46.70
C ALA A 6 -31.57 12.55 46.63
N ARG A 7 -31.24 11.74 47.66
CA ARG A 7 -30.02 10.91 47.67
C ARG A 7 -30.07 9.76 46.64
N THR A 8 -31.24 9.11 46.50
CA THR A 8 -31.38 8.05 45.45
C THR A 8 -31.36 8.62 44.06
N PHE A 9 -31.92 9.81 43.82
CA PHE A 9 -31.89 10.47 42.53
C PHE A 9 -30.46 10.92 42.17
N MET A 10 -29.69 11.42 43.13
CA MET A 10 -28.30 11.86 42.96
C MET A 10 -27.37 10.64 42.65
N LEU A 11 -27.60 9.50 43.31
CA LEU A 11 -26.87 8.26 43.03
C LEU A 11 -27.20 7.69 41.63
N LEU A 12 -28.44 7.81 41.19
CA LEU A 12 -28.86 7.34 39.86
C LEU A 12 -28.23 8.20 38.75
N VAL A 13 -28.15 9.51 38.93
CA VAL A 13 -27.52 10.44 37.97
C VAL A 13 -26.00 10.20 37.89
N CYS A 14 -25.33 9.93 39.05
CA CYS A 14 -23.90 9.58 39.04
C CYS A 14 -23.58 8.26 38.30
N LEU A 15 -24.48 7.26 38.38
CA LEU A 15 -24.28 6.00 37.64
C LEU A 15 -24.40 6.17 36.12
N ILE A 16 -25.22 7.09 35.63
CA ILE A 16 -25.45 7.33 34.22
C ILE A 16 -24.26 8.09 33.59
N THR A 17 -23.55 8.94 34.35
CA THR A 17 -22.40 9.69 33.81
C THR A 17 -21.12 8.90 33.68
N LEU A 18 -20.97 7.73 34.34
CA LEU A 18 -19.79 6.89 34.23
C LEU A 18 -19.79 5.98 32.96
N SER A 19 -20.93 5.82 32.31
CA SER A 19 -21.03 4.92 31.11
C SER A 19 -20.74 5.63 29.78
N ALA A 20 -20.58 6.96 29.79
CA ALA A 20 -20.42 7.72 28.52
C ALA A 20 -18.99 7.72 27.96
N CYS A 21 -17.96 7.31 28.71
CA CYS A 21 -16.57 7.39 28.28
C CYS A 21 -16.04 6.19 27.50
N SER A 22 -16.77 5.07 27.43
CA SER A 22 -16.22 3.85 26.79
C SER A 22 -16.75 3.56 25.37
N VAL A 23 -17.84 4.22 24.94
CA VAL A 23 -18.47 3.93 23.63
C VAL A 23 -17.68 4.53 22.46
N THR A 24 -17.04 5.68 22.64
CA THR A 24 -16.24 6.31 21.57
C THR A 24 -14.94 5.57 21.28
N GLY A 25 -14.34 4.91 22.27
CA GLY A 25 -13.15 4.05 22.06
C GLY A 25 -13.45 2.77 21.30
N ALA A 26 -14.54 2.09 21.66
CA ALA A 26 -14.96 0.84 21.04
C ALA A 26 -15.37 1.00 19.56
N LEU A 27 -16.01 2.13 19.22
CA LEU A 27 -16.38 2.45 17.84
C LEU A 27 -15.16 2.76 16.96
N LYS A 28 -14.12 3.40 17.50
CA LYS A 28 -12.86 3.63 16.78
C LYS A 28 -12.16 2.30 16.47
N THR A 29 -12.03 1.45 17.49
CA THR A 29 -11.36 0.14 17.34
C THR A 29 -12.10 -0.77 16.34
N ALA A 30 -13.45 -0.76 16.34
CA ALA A 30 -14.23 -1.54 15.38
C ALA A 30 -14.08 -1.01 13.94
N LYS A 31 -13.99 0.30 13.76
CA LYS A 31 -13.79 0.91 12.44
C LYS A 31 -12.39 0.61 11.90
N ASP A 32 -11.36 0.68 12.76
CA ASP A 32 -9.98 0.39 12.38
C ASP A 32 -9.76 -1.10 12.07
N PHE A 33 -10.59 -1.99 12.63
CA PHE A 33 -10.58 -3.42 12.32
C PHE A 33 -11.25 -3.76 10.98
N LEU A 34 -12.22 -2.95 10.54
CA LEU A 34 -13.00 -3.21 9.31
C LEU A 34 -12.43 -2.50 8.06
N ILE A 35 -11.58 -1.49 8.24
CA ILE A 35 -11.00 -0.74 7.13
C ILE A 35 -9.50 -1.06 7.09
N PRO A 36 -8.97 -1.61 5.98
CA PRO A 36 -7.54 -1.83 5.83
C PRO A 36 -6.75 -0.56 6.10
N PRO A 37 -5.59 -0.63 6.79
CA PRO A 37 -4.79 0.54 7.10
C PRO A 37 -4.22 1.19 5.83
N GLY A 38 -3.87 2.48 5.94
CA GLY A 38 -3.19 3.22 4.90
C GLY A 38 -4.07 4.11 4.04
N ASP A 39 -3.44 4.80 3.12
CA ASP A 39 -4.09 5.67 2.15
C ASP A 39 -4.79 4.86 1.08
N ARG A 40 -5.91 5.37 0.59
CA ARG A 40 -6.57 4.81 -0.59
C ARG A 40 -5.75 5.15 -1.82
N LEU A 41 -5.59 4.19 -2.72
CA LEU A 41 -5.00 4.43 -4.03
C LEU A 41 -5.98 5.29 -4.86
N GLU A 42 -5.58 6.52 -5.19
CA GLU A 42 -6.43 7.45 -5.94
C GLU A 42 -6.21 7.37 -7.45
N TRP A 43 -5.12 6.71 -7.89
CA TRP A 43 -4.80 6.55 -9.31
C TRP A 43 -5.78 5.61 -10.02
N ASP A 44 -6.24 6.06 -11.20
CA ASP A 44 -7.12 5.26 -12.05
C ASP A 44 -6.39 4.07 -12.68
N HIS A 45 -5.09 4.26 -12.95
CA HIS A 45 -4.27 3.25 -13.60
C HIS A 45 -2.78 3.43 -13.30
N LEU A 46 -2.05 2.32 -13.42
CA LEU A 46 -0.60 2.24 -13.54
C LEU A 46 -0.27 1.84 -14.98
N SER A 47 0.50 2.65 -15.69
CA SER A 47 0.91 2.40 -17.07
C SER A 47 2.41 2.25 -17.16
N PHE A 48 2.85 1.28 -17.96
CA PHE A 48 4.24 1.08 -18.33
C PHE A 48 4.40 1.41 -19.81
N LEU A 49 5.29 2.35 -20.09
CA LEU A 49 5.74 2.67 -21.46
C LEU A 49 7.11 2.01 -21.62
N VAL A 50 7.16 0.96 -22.41
CA VAL A 50 8.35 0.08 -22.50
C VAL A 50 9.03 0.32 -23.83
N ASP A 51 10.26 0.83 -23.79
CA ASP A 51 11.07 1.05 -24.98
C ASP A 51 11.42 -0.26 -25.70
N GLU A 52 11.66 -0.22 -27.01
CA GLU A 52 12.05 -1.40 -27.79
C GLU A 52 13.36 -2.02 -27.27
N GLY A 53 14.30 -1.19 -26.81
CA GLY A 53 15.57 -1.62 -26.21
C GLY A 53 15.54 -1.88 -24.71
N ALA A 54 14.36 -1.85 -24.08
CA ALA A 54 14.22 -2.00 -22.63
C ALA A 54 14.88 -3.31 -22.14
N ASN A 55 15.57 -3.23 -21.00
CA ASN A 55 16.24 -4.36 -20.36
C ASN A 55 17.13 -5.17 -21.33
N ASN A 56 17.91 -4.47 -22.18
CA ASN A 56 18.71 -5.10 -23.24
C ASN A 56 17.88 -5.99 -24.17
N ASN A 57 16.69 -5.55 -24.55
CA ASN A 57 15.73 -6.26 -25.38
C ASN A 57 15.28 -7.62 -24.79
N SER A 58 15.25 -7.72 -23.47
CA SER A 58 14.81 -8.91 -22.74
C SER A 58 13.54 -8.63 -21.93
N PRO A 59 12.67 -9.61 -21.74
CA PRO A 59 11.52 -9.47 -20.86
C PRO A 59 11.94 -9.05 -19.43
N LEU A 60 11.11 -8.23 -18.79
CA LEU A 60 11.38 -7.63 -17.48
C LEU A 60 10.27 -7.99 -16.50
N SER A 61 10.60 -8.76 -15.48
CA SER A 61 9.65 -9.02 -14.38
C SER A 61 9.48 -7.79 -13.51
N VAL A 62 8.22 -7.43 -13.22
CA VAL A 62 7.86 -6.33 -12.34
C VAL A 62 6.91 -6.79 -11.26
N GLU A 63 7.04 -6.22 -10.06
CA GLU A 63 6.14 -6.47 -8.95
C GLU A 63 5.73 -5.17 -8.26
N LEU A 64 4.42 -4.93 -8.23
CA LEU A 64 3.79 -3.91 -7.43
C LEU A 64 3.56 -4.48 -6.03
N VAL A 65 4.09 -3.80 -5.02
CA VAL A 65 4.05 -4.23 -3.62
C VAL A 65 3.33 -3.18 -2.79
N LEU A 66 2.17 -3.56 -2.24
CA LEU A 66 1.41 -2.77 -1.30
C LEU A 66 1.75 -3.22 0.11
N VAL A 67 2.22 -2.30 0.94
CA VAL A 67 2.55 -2.56 2.35
C VAL A 67 1.39 -2.10 3.22
N THR A 68 0.88 -3.00 4.05
CA THR A 68 -0.28 -2.76 4.93
C THR A 68 0.07 -2.77 6.42
N GLU A 69 1.28 -3.20 6.78
CA GLU A 69 1.81 -3.22 8.15
C GLU A 69 2.96 -2.21 8.29
N PRO A 70 2.92 -1.29 9.29
CA PRO A 70 3.93 -0.22 9.45
C PRO A 70 5.35 -0.74 9.61
N GLU A 71 5.52 -1.88 10.27
CA GLU A 71 6.81 -2.49 10.58
C GLU A 71 7.53 -2.99 9.32
N LEU A 72 6.78 -3.30 8.27
CA LEU A 72 7.33 -3.76 6.99
C LEU A 72 7.82 -2.62 6.09
N ILE A 73 7.36 -1.39 6.31
CA ILE A 73 7.75 -0.25 5.47
C ILE A 73 9.28 -0.07 5.42
N PRO A 74 10.01 0.06 6.55
CA PRO A 74 11.45 0.23 6.51
C PRO A 74 12.17 -1.00 5.94
N ILE A 75 11.65 -2.20 6.14
CA ILE A 75 12.21 -3.44 5.60
C ILE A 75 12.13 -3.42 4.07
N VAL A 76 10.93 -3.24 3.52
CA VAL A 76 10.71 -3.24 2.07
C VAL A 76 11.37 -2.04 1.39
N ALA A 77 11.33 -0.86 2.03
CA ALA A 77 12.01 0.34 1.53
C ALA A 77 13.53 0.23 1.51
N GLY A 78 14.13 -0.64 2.30
CA GLY A 78 15.57 -0.90 2.32
C GLY A 78 16.07 -1.87 1.26
N LEU A 79 15.17 -2.57 0.55
CA LEU A 79 15.57 -3.59 -0.44
C LEU A 79 15.77 -2.96 -1.82
N SER A 80 16.84 -3.34 -2.51
CA SER A 80 16.92 -3.19 -3.97
C SER A 80 15.97 -4.18 -4.67
N ALA A 81 15.75 -4.00 -5.97
CA ALA A 81 14.93 -4.96 -6.73
C ALA A 81 15.52 -6.37 -6.68
N GLU A 82 16.83 -6.53 -6.87
CA GLU A 82 17.52 -7.81 -6.76
C GLU A 82 17.27 -8.48 -5.40
N GLN A 83 17.44 -7.72 -4.31
CA GLN A 83 17.20 -8.22 -2.95
C GLN A 83 15.73 -8.59 -2.72
N TRP A 84 14.80 -7.78 -3.25
CA TRP A 84 13.37 -8.10 -3.18
C TRP A 84 13.07 -9.43 -3.87
N PHE A 85 13.47 -9.61 -5.13
CA PHE A 85 13.22 -10.83 -5.87
C PHE A 85 13.87 -12.08 -5.24
N ALA A 86 15.01 -11.91 -4.56
CA ALA A 86 15.67 -12.99 -3.81
C ALA A 86 14.93 -13.34 -2.50
N GLN A 87 14.41 -12.34 -1.75
CA GLN A 87 13.90 -12.52 -0.39
C GLN A 87 12.37 -12.57 -0.28
N ARG A 88 11.63 -12.11 -1.30
CA ARG A 88 10.16 -11.95 -1.27
C ARG A 88 9.40 -13.17 -0.76
N LYS A 89 9.85 -14.38 -1.13
CA LYS A 89 9.18 -15.63 -0.70
C LYS A 89 9.18 -15.77 0.83
N GLY A 90 10.30 -15.49 1.45
CA GLY A 90 10.42 -15.51 2.91
C GLY A 90 9.57 -14.43 3.58
N LEU A 91 9.61 -13.19 3.04
CA LEU A 91 8.81 -12.08 3.56
C LEU A 91 7.30 -12.36 3.47
N LEU A 92 6.82 -12.91 2.35
CA LEU A 92 5.42 -13.27 2.17
C LEU A 92 4.98 -14.43 3.07
N GLN A 93 5.89 -15.34 3.43
CA GLN A 93 5.60 -16.41 4.37
C GLN A 93 5.51 -15.93 5.81
N THR A 94 6.35 -14.96 6.20
CA THR A 94 6.35 -14.40 7.56
C THR A 94 5.26 -13.38 7.81
N SER A 95 4.85 -12.65 6.77
CA SER A 95 3.83 -11.59 6.85
C SER A 95 2.84 -11.68 5.68
N PRO A 96 1.99 -12.70 5.64
CA PRO A 96 1.11 -12.95 4.51
C PRO A 96 0.00 -11.91 4.33
N SER A 97 -0.36 -11.21 5.40
CA SER A 97 -1.35 -10.12 5.38
C SER A 97 -0.72 -8.73 5.22
N GLY A 98 0.57 -8.60 5.55
CA GLY A 98 1.28 -7.32 5.57
C GLY A 98 1.80 -6.87 4.20
N LEU A 99 1.87 -7.79 3.25
CA LEU A 99 2.36 -7.53 1.89
C LEU A 99 1.40 -8.10 0.86
N ILE A 100 0.92 -7.22 -0.02
CA ILE A 100 0.10 -7.61 -1.18
C ILE A 100 0.92 -7.36 -2.43
N VAL A 101 1.14 -8.42 -3.20
CA VAL A 101 2.01 -8.38 -4.38
C VAL A 101 1.22 -8.71 -5.63
N GLN A 102 1.35 -7.85 -6.64
CA GLN A 102 0.87 -8.12 -7.99
C GLN A 102 2.05 -8.08 -8.95
N GLY A 103 2.40 -9.23 -9.47
CA GLY A 103 3.48 -9.40 -10.44
C GLY A 103 2.98 -9.41 -11.89
N GLY A 104 3.91 -9.11 -12.80
CA GLY A 104 3.72 -9.17 -14.23
C GLY A 104 5.05 -9.21 -14.97
N GLU A 105 4.97 -9.39 -16.28
CA GLU A 105 6.12 -9.35 -17.18
C GLU A 105 5.90 -8.26 -18.22
N LEU A 106 6.89 -7.39 -18.38
CA LEU A 106 6.93 -6.36 -19.42
C LEU A 106 7.75 -6.87 -20.60
N VAL A 107 7.22 -6.66 -21.79
CA VAL A 107 7.89 -7.04 -23.03
C VAL A 107 8.39 -5.78 -23.73
N PRO A 108 9.67 -5.72 -24.16
CA PRO A 108 10.20 -4.58 -24.88
C PRO A 108 9.32 -4.17 -26.07
N GLY A 109 9.14 -2.86 -26.23
CA GLY A 109 8.28 -2.27 -27.28
C GLY A 109 6.77 -2.40 -27.04
N LYS A 110 6.32 -3.01 -25.92
CA LYS A 110 4.89 -3.16 -25.62
C LYS A 110 4.51 -2.43 -24.34
N SER A 111 3.58 -1.50 -24.43
CA SER A 111 3.03 -0.82 -23.27
C SER A 111 2.01 -1.71 -22.54
N LEU A 112 2.00 -1.62 -21.20
CA LEU A 112 1.04 -2.31 -20.35
C LEU A 112 0.31 -1.28 -19.50
N ARG A 113 -1.00 -1.45 -19.33
CA ARG A 113 -1.83 -0.64 -18.44
C ARG A 113 -2.60 -1.53 -17.48
N ILE A 114 -2.45 -1.25 -16.19
CA ILE A 114 -3.17 -1.92 -15.11
C ILE A 114 -4.15 -0.91 -14.50
N SER A 115 -5.43 -1.20 -14.54
CA SER A 115 -6.45 -0.36 -13.91
C SER A 115 -6.53 -0.65 -12.40
N ARG A 116 -6.76 0.39 -11.58
CA ARG A 116 -6.91 0.24 -10.12
C ARG A 116 -7.92 -0.83 -9.69
N PRO A 117 -9.12 -0.95 -10.31
CA PRO A 117 -10.09 -1.98 -9.92
C PRO A 117 -9.59 -3.42 -10.06
N SER A 118 -8.51 -3.65 -10.82
CA SER A 118 -7.91 -4.99 -10.94
C SER A 118 -6.91 -5.33 -9.84
N LEU A 119 -6.61 -4.38 -8.94
CA LEU A 119 -5.74 -4.63 -7.80
C LEU A 119 -6.48 -5.42 -6.72
N PRO A 120 -5.79 -6.34 -6.01
CA PRO A 120 -6.38 -7.15 -4.96
C PRO A 120 -6.82 -6.32 -3.74
N GLN A 121 -6.25 -5.12 -3.58
CA GLN A 121 -6.57 -4.17 -2.52
C GLN A 121 -6.36 -2.74 -3.01
N ASP A 122 -7.16 -1.80 -2.50
CA ASP A 122 -7.12 -0.38 -2.88
C ASP A 122 -6.56 0.55 -1.79
N ARG A 123 -5.99 -0.01 -0.72
CA ARG A 123 -5.39 0.77 0.38
C ARG A 123 -4.02 0.22 0.76
N ALA A 124 -3.09 1.13 1.04
CA ALA A 124 -1.74 0.78 1.49
C ALA A 124 -1.12 1.90 2.33
N LEU A 125 -0.21 1.54 3.24
CA LEU A 125 0.64 2.47 3.99
C LEU A 125 1.82 2.96 3.13
N ALA A 126 2.33 2.08 2.27
CA ALA A 126 3.36 2.40 1.28
C ALA A 126 3.16 1.53 0.03
N VAL A 127 3.60 2.04 -1.11
CA VAL A 127 3.54 1.32 -2.39
C VAL A 127 4.90 1.39 -3.06
N PHE A 128 5.43 0.23 -3.39
CA PHE A 128 6.69 0.08 -4.10
C PHE A 128 6.50 -0.66 -5.42
N LEU A 129 7.33 -0.35 -6.38
CA LEU A 129 7.44 -1.07 -7.66
C LEU A 129 8.88 -1.55 -7.78
N PHE A 130 9.05 -2.86 -7.85
CA PHE A 130 10.33 -3.51 -8.08
C PHE A 130 10.40 -4.05 -9.50
N MET A 131 11.54 -3.84 -10.15
CA MET A 131 11.77 -4.22 -11.55
C MET A 131 13.07 -4.99 -11.68
N ASN A 132 13.00 -6.23 -12.14
CA ASN A 132 14.14 -7.16 -12.20
C ASN A 132 14.96 -6.95 -13.48
N PHE A 133 15.62 -5.81 -13.58
CA PHE A 133 16.53 -5.52 -14.70
C PHE A 133 17.75 -6.44 -14.70
N LEU A 134 18.33 -6.64 -15.89
CA LEU A 134 19.63 -7.31 -16.04
C LEU A 134 20.80 -6.44 -15.55
N SER A 135 20.65 -5.12 -15.57
CA SER A 135 21.63 -4.18 -15.04
C SER A 135 21.58 -4.10 -13.51
N THR A 136 22.74 -3.86 -12.90
CA THR A 136 22.86 -3.74 -11.43
C THR A 136 22.58 -2.31 -11.01
N ALA A 137 21.42 -2.05 -10.40
CA ALA A 137 21.04 -0.80 -9.75
C ALA A 137 19.90 -1.08 -8.76
N ASP A 138 19.38 -0.05 -8.08
CA ASP A 138 18.29 -0.23 -7.12
C ASP A 138 17.00 -0.72 -7.81
N HIS A 139 16.67 -0.19 -8.98
CA HIS A 139 15.49 -0.54 -9.78
C HIS A 139 14.18 -0.65 -8.96
N ARG A 140 14.08 0.16 -7.92
CA ARG A 140 12.89 0.32 -7.10
C ARG A 140 12.34 1.72 -7.27
N LEU A 141 11.03 1.83 -7.41
CA LEU A 141 10.31 3.10 -7.35
C LEU A 141 9.34 3.09 -6.17
N THR A 142 9.28 4.23 -5.46
CA THR A 142 8.22 4.48 -4.48
C THR A 142 7.10 5.24 -5.16
N LEU A 143 5.88 4.70 -5.10
CA LEU A 143 4.72 5.27 -5.75
C LEU A 143 3.88 6.06 -4.76
N ASN A 144 3.40 7.24 -5.19
CA ASN A 144 2.48 8.02 -4.38
C ASN A 144 1.05 7.47 -4.53
N PRO A 145 0.43 6.93 -3.47
CA PRO A 145 -0.93 6.40 -3.54
C PRO A 145 -1.99 7.45 -3.90
N LYS A 146 -1.70 8.74 -3.68
CA LYS A 146 -2.62 9.88 -3.96
C LYS A 146 -2.42 10.51 -5.33
N ALA A 147 -1.58 9.94 -6.19
CA ALA A 147 -1.47 10.42 -7.56
C ALA A 147 -2.75 10.12 -8.35
N SER A 148 -3.10 10.93 -9.33
CA SER A 148 -4.27 10.68 -10.21
C SER A 148 -4.03 9.53 -11.19
N ALA A 149 -2.78 9.33 -11.59
CA ALA A 149 -2.32 8.18 -12.37
C ALA A 149 -0.82 7.98 -12.13
N VAL A 150 -0.30 6.82 -12.49
CA VAL A 150 1.12 6.50 -12.44
C VAL A 150 1.58 6.03 -13.81
N ILE A 151 2.58 6.71 -14.37
CA ILE A 151 3.20 6.31 -15.63
C ILE A 151 4.68 6.06 -15.38
N VAL A 152 5.11 4.85 -15.71
CA VAL A 152 6.50 4.40 -15.60
C VAL A 152 7.07 4.23 -17.00
N GLN A 153 8.13 4.95 -17.31
CA GLN A 153 8.90 4.75 -18.53
C GLN A 153 10.02 3.75 -18.24
N ILE A 154 10.16 2.76 -19.10
CA ILE A 154 11.15 1.69 -18.98
C ILE A 154 12.12 1.81 -20.15
N GLY A 155 13.34 2.20 -19.81
CA GLY A 155 14.47 2.30 -20.75
C GLY A 155 15.35 1.05 -20.80
N PRO A 156 16.49 1.14 -21.48
CA PRO A 156 17.41 0.01 -21.62
C PRO A 156 17.95 -0.53 -20.28
N ASN A 157 18.26 0.36 -19.34
CA ASN A 157 18.92 0.01 -18.08
C ASN A 157 18.29 0.67 -16.85
N ASP A 158 17.22 1.42 -17.03
CA ASP A 158 16.60 2.20 -15.95
C ASP A 158 15.09 2.37 -16.14
N SER A 159 14.47 2.96 -15.13
CA SER A 159 13.07 3.35 -15.18
C SER A 159 12.85 4.69 -14.50
N THR A 160 11.91 5.45 -15.01
CA THR A 160 11.55 6.76 -14.48
C THR A 160 10.04 6.91 -14.32
N LEU A 161 9.63 7.69 -13.29
CA LEU A 161 8.24 8.11 -13.16
C LEU A 161 8.03 9.36 -14.02
N SER A 162 7.06 9.30 -14.92
CA SER A 162 6.64 10.49 -15.66
C SER A 162 5.80 11.38 -14.75
N PRO A 163 6.12 12.69 -14.65
CA PRO A 163 5.28 13.62 -13.94
C PRO A 163 3.94 13.73 -14.68
N ILE A 164 2.84 13.50 -13.97
CA ILE A 164 1.51 13.77 -14.50
C ILE A 164 1.19 15.21 -14.11
N ALA A 165 1.07 16.08 -15.10
CA ALA A 165 0.50 17.39 -14.90
C ALA A 165 -0.99 17.21 -14.48
N ARG A 166 -1.35 17.82 -13.34
CA ARG A 166 -2.77 17.95 -12.93
C ARG A 166 -3.48 18.93 -13.81
#